data_a36846313c6714ac189563696e4441b4
#
_entry.id   a36846313c6714ac189563696e4441b4
#
_cell.length_a   1.000
_cell.length_b   1.000
_cell.length_c   1.000
_cell.angle_alpha   90.00
_cell.angle_beta   90.00
_cell.angle_gamma   90.00
#
_symmetry.space_group_name_H-M   'P 1'
#
loop_
_entity.id
_entity.type
_entity.pdbx_description
1 polymer ?
#
loop_
_entity_poly.entity_id
_entity_poly.type
_entity_poly.pdbx_seq_one_letter_code
_entity_poly.pdbx_strand_id
1 'polypeptide(L)'
;FEEILAKVKSHLYELLEIPENFDIFFLQGGATFQNTFIPANKPSLIDNLLFLISGTWGKKTYQDFERYHNQNLSSISLNDETYDELKTKIYKKDEKYLYITSNETIEGLQIRNFNNFEDKELIIDMSSDICSYVFDWKNISYVYAGAQKNLGIPGVTICISKKGFLEKNNLTSYINAQNHIDKDSTFNTPPTFSIYVMLKVLEWITDSGGLEKIQSDNVIKAKSLYK
;
A
#
# COMPACT_ATOMS: atom_id res chain seq x y z
N PHE A 1 -2.07 -14.08 21.51
CA PHE A 1 -1.68 -13.43 20.25
C PHE A 1 -2.89 -12.80 19.53
N GLU A 2 -4.04 -13.46 19.50
CA GLU A 2 -5.27 -12.95 18.90
C GLU A 2 -5.67 -11.55 19.42
N GLU A 3 -5.54 -11.32 20.73
CA GLU A 3 -5.79 -9.99 21.31
C GLU A 3 -4.83 -8.90 20.75
N ILE A 4 -3.55 -9.26 20.55
CA ILE A 4 -2.56 -8.35 19.95
C ILE A 4 -2.96 -8.02 18.52
N LEU A 5 -3.33 -9.03 17.76
CA LEU A 5 -3.74 -8.88 16.36
C LEU A 5 -5.00 -8.01 16.24
N ALA A 6 -5.99 -8.24 17.09
CA ALA A 6 -7.22 -7.44 17.14
C ALA A 6 -6.92 -5.97 17.47
N LYS A 7 -6.05 -5.69 18.44
CA LYS A 7 -5.63 -4.33 18.80
C LYS A 7 -4.89 -3.64 17.63
N VAL A 8 -3.98 -4.34 16.94
CA VAL A 8 -3.29 -3.78 15.76
C VAL A 8 -4.29 -3.37 14.70
N LYS A 9 -5.27 -4.24 14.39
CA LYS A 9 -6.32 -3.91 13.42
C LYS A 9 -7.17 -2.73 13.86
N SER A 10 -7.59 -2.68 15.14
CA SER A 10 -8.37 -1.56 15.69
C SER A 10 -7.63 -0.24 15.53
N HIS A 11 -6.36 -0.17 15.93
CA HIS A 11 -5.56 1.02 15.74
C HIS A 11 -5.38 1.44 14.26
N LEU A 12 -5.20 0.46 13.36
CA LEU A 12 -5.11 0.76 11.94
C LEU A 12 -6.42 1.31 11.39
N TYR A 13 -7.57 0.70 11.76
CA TYR A 13 -8.88 1.21 11.37
C TYR A 13 -9.11 2.63 11.86
N GLU A 14 -8.80 2.91 13.13
CA GLU A 14 -8.99 4.21 13.76
C GLU A 14 -8.04 5.27 13.20
N LEU A 15 -6.73 5.00 13.17
CA LEU A 15 -5.71 5.97 12.76
C LEU A 15 -5.80 6.31 11.28
N LEU A 16 -6.08 5.34 10.42
CA LEU A 16 -6.16 5.54 8.98
C LEU A 16 -7.59 5.81 8.49
N GLU A 17 -8.59 5.81 9.40
CA GLU A 17 -10.02 5.98 9.06
C GLU A 17 -10.47 5.01 7.94
N ILE A 18 -10.04 3.74 8.05
CA ILE A 18 -10.30 2.74 7.02
C ILE A 18 -11.79 2.43 6.94
N PRO A 19 -12.43 2.53 5.75
CA PRO A 19 -13.86 2.22 5.61
C PRO A 19 -14.18 0.75 5.91
N GLU A 20 -15.38 0.46 6.42
CA GLU A 20 -15.83 -0.90 6.77
C GLU A 20 -15.84 -1.89 5.61
N ASN A 21 -15.83 -1.41 4.38
CA ASN A 21 -15.80 -2.22 3.17
C ASN A 21 -14.36 -2.62 2.76
N PHE A 22 -13.38 -2.49 3.67
CA PHE A 22 -12.02 -3.00 3.49
C PHE A 22 -11.70 -4.13 4.49
N ASP A 23 -10.84 -5.04 4.07
CA ASP A 23 -10.25 -6.07 4.92
C ASP A 23 -8.80 -5.74 5.19
N ILE A 24 -8.34 -5.92 6.44
CA ILE A 24 -6.93 -5.84 6.83
C ILE A 24 -6.42 -7.25 7.08
N PHE A 25 -5.32 -7.61 6.46
CA PHE A 25 -4.61 -8.84 6.73
C PHE A 25 -3.09 -8.66 6.65
N PHE A 26 -2.37 -9.60 7.26
CA PHE A 26 -0.93 -9.53 7.38
C PHE A 26 -0.27 -10.71 6.69
N LEU A 27 0.83 -10.42 5.97
CA LEU A 27 1.63 -11.40 5.25
C LEU A 27 3.10 -11.31 5.66
N GLN A 28 3.84 -12.36 5.36
CA GLN A 28 5.30 -12.36 5.35
C GLN A 28 5.79 -12.08 3.91
N GLY A 29 7.08 -11.78 3.72
CA GLY A 29 7.71 -11.61 2.41
C GLY A 29 7.95 -10.15 1.99
N GLY A 30 7.55 -9.17 2.81
CA GLY A 30 7.76 -7.75 2.56
C GLY A 30 6.96 -7.22 1.37
N ALA A 31 7.19 -5.96 1.02
CA ALA A 31 6.56 -5.31 -0.13
C ALA A 31 6.87 -6.04 -1.45
N THR A 32 8.06 -6.60 -1.59
CA THR A 32 8.46 -7.32 -2.82
C THR A 32 7.57 -8.52 -3.11
N PHE A 33 7.07 -9.22 -2.08
CA PHE A 33 6.15 -10.34 -2.29
C PHE A 33 4.82 -9.89 -2.91
N GLN A 34 4.40 -8.64 -2.71
CA GLN A 34 3.18 -8.10 -3.30
C GLN A 34 3.24 -8.08 -4.84
N ASN A 35 4.43 -7.99 -5.41
CA ASN A 35 4.63 -8.03 -6.87
C ASN A 35 4.24 -9.38 -7.50
N THR A 36 4.14 -10.44 -6.69
CA THR A 36 3.61 -11.75 -7.10
C THR A 36 2.20 -11.97 -6.54
N PHE A 37 1.97 -11.56 -5.30
CA PHE A 37 0.71 -11.80 -4.59
C PHE A 37 -0.47 -11.09 -5.25
N ILE A 38 -0.34 -9.81 -5.59
CA ILE A 38 -1.40 -9.02 -6.22
C ILE A 38 -1.79 -9.62 -7.58
N PRO A 39 -0.89 -9.81 -8.56
CA PRO A 39 -1.29 -10.34 -9.86
C PRO A 39 -1.80 -11.77 -9.80
N ALA A 40 -1.33 -12.59 -8.85
CA ALA A 40 -1.85 -13.93 -8.64
C ALA A 40 -3.31 -13.92 -8.15
N ASN A 41 -3.66 -13.00 -7.25
CA ASN A 41 -4.99 -12.89 -6.66
C ASN A 41 -5.94 -11.95 -7.41
N LYS A 42 -5.46 -11.26 -8.44
CA LYS A 42 -6.25 -10.40 -9.32
C LYS A 42 -5.77 -10.56 -10.77
N PRO A 43 -5.94 -11.75 -11.40
CA PRO A 43 -5.47 -11.98 -12.77
C PRO A 43 -6.06 -11.01 -13.79
N SER A 44 -7.32 -10.58 -13.60
CA SER A 44 -7.99 -9.60 -14.47
C SER A 44 -7.37 -8.20 -14.43
N LEU A 45 -6.43 -7.98 -13.50
CA LEU A 45 -5.76 -6.69 -13.36
C LEU A 45 -4.86 -6.36 -14.55
N ILE A 46 -4.25 -7.38 -15.16
CA ILE A 46 -3.19 -7.22 -16.15
C ILE A 46 -3.56 -6.34 -17.33
N ASP A 47 -4.77 -6.51 -17.87
CA ASP A 47 -5.26 -5.78 -19.03
C ASP A 47 -5.83 -4.40 -18.68
N ASN A 48 -5.87 -4.07 -17.38
CA ASN A 48 -6.54 -2.88 -16.86
C ASN A 48 -5.66 -2.07 -15.89
N LEU A 49 -4.35 -2.32 -15.85
CA LEU A 49 -3.42 -1.68 -14.92
C LEU A 49 -2.45 -0.76 -15.65
N LEU A 50 -2.49 0.50 -15.27
CA LEU A 50 -1.50 1.51 -15.63
C LEU A 50 -0.51 1.67 -14.47
N PHE A 51 0.79 1.67 -14.74
CA PHE A 51 1.81 1.99 -13.76
C PHE A 51 2.24 3.46 -13.86
N LEU A 52 2.18 4.19 -12.76
CA LEU A 52 2.90 5.45 -12.61
C LEU A 52 4.30 5.16 -12.06
N ILE A 53 5.30 5.26 -12.91
CA ILE A 53 6.71 5.08 -12.55
C ILE A 53 7.26 6.43 -12.11
N SER A 54 7.25 6.68 -10.81
CA SER A 54 7.71 7.93 -10.20
C SER A 54 9.14 7.84 -9.65
N GLY A 55 9.71 6.65 -9.59
CA GLY A 55 11.06 6.42 -9.11
C GLY A 55 11.49 4.96 -9.17
N THR A 56 12.54 4.66 -8.41
CA THR A 56 13.21 3.34 -8.42
C THR A 56 12.29 2.21 -7.95
N TRP A 57 11.48 2.44 -6.91
CA TRP A 57 10.64 1.38 -6.34
C TRP A 57 9.46 1.07 -7.26
N GLY A 58 8.77 2.08 -7.80
CA GLY A 58 7.72 1.89 -8.79
C GLY A 58 8.23 1.20 -10.05
N LYS A 59 9.42 1.57 -10.53
CA LYS A 59 10.07 0.90 -11.67
C LYS A 59 10.36 -0.58 -11.39
N LYS A 60 10.84 -0.91 -10.20
CA LYS A 60 11.11 -2.30 -9.80
C LYS A 60 9.83 -3.12 -9.77
N THR A 61 8.76 -2.59 -9.19
CA THR A 61 7.46 -3.26 -9.16
C THR A 61 6.91 -3.48 -10.56
N TYR A 62 6.96 -2.47 -11.43
CA TYR A 62 6.59 -2.59 -12.84
C TYR A 62 7.33 -3.74 -13.53
N GLN A 63 8.65 -3.81 -13.39
CA GLN A 63 9.47 -4.86 -13.99
C GLN A 63 9.14 -6.27 -13.45
N ASP A 64 8.81 -6.39 -12.16
CA ASP A 64 8.42 -7.67 -11.58
C ASP A 64 7.04 -8.13 -12.09
N PHE A 65 6.10 -7.21 -12.28
CA PHE A 65 4.81 -7.51 -12.91
C PHE A 65 4.96 -7.92 -14.38
N GLU A 66 5.81 -7.24 -15.16
CA GLU A 66 6.12 -7.64 -16.54
C GLU A 66 6.68 -9.07 -16.61
N ARG A 67 7.63 -9.40 -15.71
CA ARG A 67 8.20 -10.76 -15.62
C ARG A 67 7.16 -11.79 -15.23
N TYR A 68 6.29 -11.47 -14.26
CA TYR A 68 5.22 -12.38 -13.82
C TYR A 68 4.26 -12.73 -14.95
N HIS A 69 3.88 -11.76 -15.76
CA HIS A 69 2.92 -11.93 -16.85
C HIS A 69 3.58 -12.25 -18.19
N ASN A 70 4.90 -12.15 -18.32
CA ASN A 70 5.65 -12.30 -19.55
C ASN A 70 5.12 -11.42 -20.70
N GLN A 71 4.73 -10.18 -20.40
CA GLN A 71 4.24 -9.19 -21.37
C GLN A 71 4.55 -7.76 -20.92
N ASN A 72 4.58 -6.84 -21.89
CA ASN A 72 4.70 -5.42 -21.59
C ASN A 72 3.40 -4.87 -21.02
N LEU A 73 3.53 -4.05 -19.99
CA LEU A 73 2.42 -3.40 -19.30
C LEU A 73 2.33 -1.91 -19.64
N SER A 74 1.15 -1.33 -19.48
CA SER A 74 0.97 0.11 -19.64
C SER A 74 1.68 0.86 -18.50
N SER A 75 2.49 1.86 -18.87
CA SER A 75 3.16 2.71 -17.89
C SER A 75 3.27 4.16 -18.37
N ILE A 76 3.37 5.06 -17.39
CA ILE A 76 3.76 6.46 -17.56
C ILE A 76 4.91 6.71 -16.59
N SER A 77 6.04 7.17 -17.12
CA SER A 77 7.15 7.61 -16.26
C SER A 77 6.97 9.08 -15.91
N LEU A 78 7.11 9.40 -14.63
CA LEU A 78 7.18 10.78 -14.16
C LEU A 78 8.57 11.34 -14.55
N ASN A 79 8.55 12.36 -15.38
CA ASN A 79 9.73 13.14 -15.77
C ASN A 79 9.59 14.56 -15.17
N ASP A 80 10.20 15.56 -15.78
CA ASP A 80 10.11 16.98 -15.36
C ASP A 80 8.76 17.66 -15.74
N GLU A 81 7.68 16.87 -15.74
CA GLU A 81 6.34 17.33 -16.12
C GLU A 81 5.64 18.01 -14.97
N THR A 82 4.79 18.97 -15.30
CA THR A 82 3.85 19.55 -14.35
C THR A 82 2.82 18.49 -13.92
N TYR A 83 2.26 18.67 -12.75
CA TYR A 83 1.19 17.81 -12.24
C TYR A 83 -0.02 17.72 -13.19
N ASP A 84 -0.42 18.83 -13.81
CA ASP A 84 -1.56 18.89 -14.75
C ASP A 84 -1.29 18.12 -16.05
N GLU A 85 -0.06 18.17 -16.55
CA GLU A 85 0.36 17.35 -17.70
C GLU A 85 0.33 15.87 -17.40
N LEU A 86 0.85 15.47 -16.22
CA LEU A 86 0.79 14.09 -15.75
C LEU A 86 -0.65 13.60 -15.63
N LYS A 87 -1.51 14.38 -14.96
CA LYS A 87 -2.94 14.09 -14.83
C LYS A 87 -3.59 13.91 -16.20
N THR A 88 -3.33 14.80 -17.15
CA THR A 88 -3.85 14.71 -18.52
C THR A 88 -3.41 13.44 -19.24
N LYS A 89 -2.16 13.01 -19.04
CA LYS A 89 -1.66 11.75 -19.62
C LYS A 89 -2.36 10.53 -19.03
N ILE A 90 -2.58 10.52 -17.72
CA ILE A 90 -3.26 9.42 -17.00
C ILE A 90 -4.72 9.33 -17.44
N TYR A 91 -5.43 10.45 -17.55
CA TYR A 91 -6.84 10.49 -18.01
C TYR A 91 -7.06 9.99 -19.44
N LYS A 92 -6.04 10.12 -20.30
CA LYS A 92 -6.11 9.61 -21.68
C LYS A 92 -5.93 8.10 -21.78
N LYS A 93 -5.68 7.42 -20.68
CA LYS A 93 -5.50 5.98 -20.62
C LYS A 93 -6.79 5.29 -20.19
N ASP A 94 -7.14 4.20 -20.88
CA ASP A 94 -8.41 3.47 -20.65
C ASP A 94 -8.33 2.51 -19.46
N GLU A 95 -7.12 2.20 -18.96
CA GLU A 95 -6.94 1.31 -17.83
C GLU A 95 -7.68 1.82 -16.59
N LYS A 96 -8.42 0.91 -15.96
CA LYS A 96 -9.24 1.20 -14.78
C LYS A 96 -8.40 1.44 -13.52
N TYR A 97 -7.31 0.68 -13.37
CA TYR A 97 -6.46 0.71 -12.20
C TYR A 97 -5.18 1.51 -12.44
N LEU A 98 -4.72 2.22 -11.40
CA LEU A 98 -3.45 2.93 -11.39
C LEU A 98 -2.61 2.44 -10.21
N TYR A 99 -1.42 1.92 -10.52
CA TYR A 99 -0.42 1.61 -9.50
C TYR A 99 0.44 2.82 -9.19
N ILE A 100 0.63 3.09 -7.89
CA ILE A 100 1.43 4.21 -7.38
C ILE A 100 2.35 3.71 -6.25
N THR A 101 3.61 4.14 -6.25
CA THR A 101 4.44 4.16 -5.04
C THR A 101 4.27 5.54 -4.39
N SER A 102 3.65 5.61 -3.22
CA SER A 102 3.31 6.88 -2.58
C SER A 102 4.52 7.73 -2.20
N ASN A 103 5.64 7.07 -1.86
CA ASN A 103 6.87 7.75 -1.45
C ASN A 103 8.12 7.03 -1.96
N GLU A 104 8.73 7.59 -2.99
CA GLU A 104 9.98 7.15 -3.58
C GLU A 104 11.16 7.68 -2.77
N THR A 105 11.71 6.84 -1.90
CA THR A 105 12.71 7.23 -0.90
C THR A 105 14.09 7.54 -1.46
N ILE A 106 14.40 7.09 -2.66
CA ILE A 106 15.68 7.37 -3.34
C ILE A 106 15.61 8.74 -4.02
N GLU A 107 14.52 8.99 -4.73
CA GLU A 107 14.30 10.25 -5.46
C GLU A 107 13.79 11.37 -4.54
N GLY A 108 13.28 11.03 -3.36
CA GLY A 108 12.69 12.00 -2.43
C GLY A 108 11.34 12.55 -2.91
N LEU A 109 10.62 11.79 -3.73
CA LEU A 109 9.34 12.19 -4.31
C LEU A 109 8.19 11.53 -3.56
N GLN A 110 7.18 12.32 -3.15
CA GLN A 110 6.01 11.84 -2.43
C GLN A 110 4.70 12.31 -3.08
N ILE A 111 3.77 11.38 -3.29
CA ILE A 111 2.41 11.61 -3.79
C ILE A 111 1.44 11.41 -2.60
N ARG A 112 0.84 12.49 -2.10
CA ARG A 112 -0.04 12.47 -0.91
C ARG A 112 -1.52 12.62 -1.25
N ASN A 113 -1.85 13.31 -2.34
CA ASN A 113 -3.24 13.58 -2.71
C ASN A 113 -3.71 12.59 -3.77
N PHE A 114 -4.33 11.51 -3.33
CA PHE A 114 -4.83 10.45 -4.20
C PHE A 114 -6.12 10.85 -4.94
N ASN A 115 -6.87 11.84 -4.46
CA ASN A 115 -8.05 12.39 -5.14
C ASN A 115 -7.70 13.03 -6.50
N ASN A 116 -6.44 13.29 -6.73
CA ASN A 116 -5.95 13.74 -8.02
C ASN A 116 -6.14 12.71 -9.15
N PHE A 117 -6.40 11.46 -8.82
CA PHE A 117 -6.60 10.34 -9.75
C PHE A 117 -8.00 9.72 -9.58
N GLU A 118 -9.02 10.54 -9.35
CA GLU A 118 -10.38 10.11 -8.98
C GLU A 118 -11.12 9.27 -10.04
N ASP A 119 -10.67 9.28 -11.30
CA ASP A 119 -11.17 8.45 -12.40
C ASP A 119 -10.53 7.04 -12.44
N LYS A 120 -9.52 6.78 -11.59
CA LYS A 120 -8.82 5.50 -11.48
C LYS A 120 -9.05 4.86 -10.11
N GLU A 121 -9.07 3.53 -10.08
CA GLU A 121 -8.98 2.78 -8.83
C GLU A 121 -7.50 2.51 -8.49
N LEU A 122 -7.08 2.87 -7.28
CA LEU A 122 -5.67 2.91 -6.91
C LEU A 122 -5.20 1.64 -6.23
N ILE A 123 -3.99 1.21 -6.60
CA ILE A 123 -3.18 0.20 -5.92
C ILE A 123 -1.91 0.91 -5.46
N ILE A 124 -1.66 0.95 -4.14
CA ILE A 124 -0.65 1.84 -3.58
C ILE A 124 0.36 1.06 -2.73
N ASP A 125 1.65 1.21 -3.05
CA ASP A 125 2.74 0.90 -2.13
C ASP A 125 2.96 2.08 -1.18
N MET A 126 2.58 1.90 0.09
CA MET A 126 2.80 2.85 1.17
C MET A 126 3.89 2.40 2.15
N SER A 127 4.81 1.53 1.74
CA SER A 127 5.79 0.94 2.65
C SER A 127 6.63 1.95 3.41
N SER A 128 6.85 3.15 2.87
CA SER A 128 7.70 4.14 3.52
C SER A 128 6.95 5.25 4.25
N ASP A 129 5.64 5.39 4.03
CA ASP A 129 4.88 6.53 4.56
C ASP A 129 3.48 6.18 5.11
N ILE A 130 3.11 4.92 5.19
CA ILE A 130 1.89 4.50 5.89
C ILE A 130 1.90 5.02 7.34
N CYS A 131 0.76 5.50 7.83
CA CYS A 131 0.62 6.13 9.16
C CYS A 131 1.54 7.36 9.38
N SER A 132 1.88 8.09 8.33
CA SER A 132 2.65 9.35 8.46
C SER A 132 1.84 10.60 8.13
N TYR A 133 0.64 10.44 7.56
CA TYR A 133 -0.31 11.49 7.22
C TYR A 133 -1.71 10.93 7.02
N VAL A 134 -2.71 11.81 7.01
CA VAL A 134 -4.12 11.48 6.72
C VAL A 134 -4.37 11.54 5.22
N PHE A 135 -5.15 10.60 4.69
CA PHE A 135 -5.57 10.56 3.28
C PHE A 135 -6.98 10.00 3.12
N ASP A 136 -7.60 10.24 1.98
CA ASP A 136 -8.96 9.78 1.66
C ASP A 136 -8.93 8.41 0.96
N TRP A 137 -9.90 7.54 1.29
CA TRP A 137 -10.04 6.19 0.75
C TRP A 137 -10.91 6.10 -0.51
N LYS A 138 -11.46 7.21 -0.99
CA LYS A 138 -12.54 7.26 -2.00
C LYS A 138 -12.30 6.37 -3.23
N ASN A 139 -11.11 6.39 -3.80
CA ASN A 139 -10.75 5.66 -5.03
C ASN A 139 -9.67 4.60 -4.81
N ILE A 140 -9.43 4.19 -3.58
CA ILE A 140 -8.44 3.18 -3.25
C ILE A 140 -9.07 1.78 -3.31
N SER A 141 -8.40 0.84 -3.97
CA SER A 141 -8.77 -0.57 -4.04
C SER A 141 -7.84 -1.45 -3.23
N TYR A 142 -6.56 -1.12 -3.17
CA TYR A 142 -5.57 -1.90 -2.44
C TYR A 142 -4.41 -1.04 -1.95
N VAL A 143 -4.05 -1.22 -0.70
CA VAL A 143 -2.83 -0.63 -0.10
C VAL A 143 -2.00 -1.74 0.51
N TYR A 144 -0.69 -1.65 0.36
CA TYR A 144 0.21 -2.49 1.11
C TYR A 144 1.40 -1.70 1.66
N ALA A 145 1.99 -2.22 2.73
CA ALA A 145 3.15 -1.61 3.36
C ALA A 145 4.00 -2.64 4.10
N GLY A 146 5.29 -2.66 3.84
CA GLY A 146 6.25 -3.33 4.70
C GLY A 146 6.44 -2.54 6.00
N ALA A 147 6.28 -3.19 7.17
CA ALA A 147 6.31 -2.49 8.46
C ALA A 147 7.65 -1.87 8.82
N GLN A 148 8.76 -2.37 8.27
CA GLN A 148 10.14 -2.06 8.69
C GLN A 148 10.56 -0.60 8.54
N LYS A 149 9.81 0.24 7.85
CA LYS A 149 10.17 1.65 7.65
C LYS A 149 9.47 2.57 8.66
N ASN A 150 8.15 2.43 8.83
CA ASN A 150 7.38 3.38 9.64
C ASN A 150 6.56 2.73 10.76
N LEU A 151 6.30 1.43 10.74
CA LEU A 151 5.43 0.75 11.70
C LEU A 151 6.10 -0.33 12.55
N GLY A 152 7.43 -0.45 12.50
CA GLY A 152 8.12 -1.41 13.35
C GLY A 152 9.35 -2.04 12.72
N ILE A 153 9.49 -3.36 12.87
CA ILE A 153 10.62 -4.15 12.41
C ILE A 153 10.26 -4.99 11.18
N PRO A 154 11.25 -5.54 10.43
CA PRO A 154 10.97 -6.41 9.29
C PRO A 154 10.25 -7.69 9.70
N GLY A 155 9.59 -8.33 8.72
CA GLY A 155 8.92 -9.63 8.86
C GLY A 155 7.41 -9.59 8.64
N VAL A 156 6.77 -8.44 8.67
CA VAL A 156 5.34 -8.29 8.40
C VAL A 156 5.06 -7.26 7.32
N THR A 157 4.12 -7.60 6.45
CA THR A 157 3.54 -6.70 5.44
C THR A 157 2.07 -6.51 5.76
N ILE A 158 1.64 -5.26 5.88
CA ILE A 158 0.24 -4.88 6.03
C ILE A 158 -0.38 -4.87 4.65
N CYS A 159 -1.54 -5.51 4.51
CA CYS A 159 -2.36 -5.48 3.31
C CYS A 159 -3.75 -4.97 3.68
N ILE A 160 -4.24 -3.97 2.97
CA ILE A 160 -5.57 -3.37 3.15
C ILE A 160 -6.28 -3.44 1.81
N SER A 161 -7.29 -4.26 1.70
CA SER A 161 -7.98 -4.58 0.44
C SER A 161 -9.44 -4.20 0.50
N LYS A 162 -9.92 -3.48 -0.50
CA LYS A 162 -11.36 -3.29 -0.70
C LYS A 162 -12.02 -4.66 -0.89
N LYS A 163 -13.12 -4.93 -0.19
CA LYS A 163 -13.85 -6.20 -0.30
C LYS A 163 -14.25 -6.46 -1.74
N GLY A 164 -13.91 -7.65 -2.24
CA GLY A 164 -14.15 -8.04 -3.63
C GLY A 164 -13.10 -7.54 -4.65
N PHE A 165 -12.07 -6.81 -4.23
CA PHE A 165 -10.96 -6.48 -5.13
C PHE A 165 -10.14 -7.71 -5.50
N LEU A 166 -9.71 -8.49 -4.50
CA LEU A 166 -9.02 -9.75 -4.73
C LEU A 166 -10.02 -10.83 -5.14
N GLU A 167 -9.67 -11.62 -6.15
CA GLU A 167 -10.56 -12.62 -6.75
C GLU A 167 -10.44 -13.97 -6.03
N LYS A 168 -11.57 -14.67 -5.89
CA LYS A 168 -11.56 -16.06 -5.44
C LYS A 168 -10.92 -16.93 -6.52
N ASN A 169 -9.91 -17.70 -6.17
CA ASN A 169 -9.16 -18.54 -7.10
C ASN A 169 -8.67 -19.85 -6.44
N ASN A 170 -8.11 -20.75 -7.24
CA ASN A 170 -7.58 -22.04 -6.79
C ASN A 170 -6.05 -21.98 -6.59
N LEU A 171 -5.51 -20.89 -6.11
CA LEU A 171 -4.09 -20.78 -5.80
C LEU A 171 -3.68 -21.69 -4.65
N THR A 172 -2.39 -22.01 -4.61
CA THR A 172 -1.80 -22.72 -3.47
C THR A 172 -2.01 -21.93 -2.18
N SER A 173 -2.16 -22.67 -1.10
CA SER A 173 -2.72 -22.17 0.16
C SER A 173 -2.13 -20.84 0.68
N TYR A 174 -0.80 -20.67 0.65
CA TYR A 174 -0.18 -19.46 1.17
C TYR A 174 -0.36 -18.22 0.26
N ILE A 175 -0.41 -18.43 -1.06
CA ILE A 175 -0.59 -17.34 -2.03
C ILE A 175 -2.05 -16.89 -2.11
N ASN A 176 -3.00 -17.74 -1.72
CA ASN A 176 -4.43 -17.44 -1.79
C ASN A 176 -4.84 -16.41 -0.71
N ALA A 177 -5.17 -15.20 -1.14
CA ALA A 177 -5.57 -14.10 -0.27
C ALA A 177 -6.77 -14.43 0.62
N GLN A 178 -7.75 -15.20 0.10
CA GLN A 178 -8.95 -15.53 0.86
C GLN A 178 -8.62 -16.34 2.12
N ASN A 179 -7.59 -17.20 2.08
CA ASN A 179 -7.17 -17.93 3.28
C ASN A 179 -6.67 -17.01 4.40
N HIS A 180 -5.98 -15.93 4.07
CA HIS A 180 -5.50 -14.96 5.05
C HIS A 180 -6.62 -14.08 5.59
N ILE A 181 -7.59 -13.73 4.75
CA ILE A 181 -8.78 -12.97 5.13
C ILE A 181 -9.67 -13.82 6.06
N ASP A 182 -10.06 -15.03 5.64
CA ASP A 182 -10.97 -15.91 6.37
C ASP A 182 -10.40 -16.41 7.70
N LYS A 183 -9.08 -16.50 7.82
CA LYS A 183 -8.38 -16.95 9.03
C LYS A 183 -7.78 -15.80 9.82
N ASP A 184 -8.22 -14.59 9.56
CA ASP A 184 -7.75 -13.39 10.28
C ASP A 184 -6.22 -13.31 10.39
N SER A 185 -5.51 -13.59 9.28
CA SER A 185 -4.04 -13.63 9.18
C SER A 185 -3.35 -14.74 10.01
N THR A 186 -4.10 -15.72 10.52
CA THR A 186 -3.57 -16.85 11.28
C THR A 186 -3.58 -18.16 10.49
N PHE A 187 -3.72 -18.08 9.17
CA PHE A 187 -3.69 -19.25 8.30
C PHE A 187 -2.42 -20.09 8.46
N ASN A 188 -1.29 -19.45 8.60
CA ASN A 188 -0.01 -20.02 9.03
C ASN A 188 0.53 -19.20 10.20
N THR A 189 1.53 -19.69 10.89
CA THR A 189 2.13 -18.97 12.04
C THR A 189 2.59 -17.58 11.61
N PRO A 190 1.96 -16.51 12.09
CA PRO A 190 2.33 -15.14 11.70
C PRO A 190 3.61 -14.69 12.43
N PRO A 191 4.27 -13.62 11.96
CA PRO A 191 5.46 -13.07 12.61
C PRO A 191 5.09 -12.32 13.88
N THR A 192 4.79 -13.08 14.95
CA THR A 192 4.16 -12.59 16.19
C THR A 192 4.91 -11.44 16.84
N PHE A 193 6.25 -11.51 16.88
CA PHE A 193 7.07 -10.45 17.47
C PHE A 193 7.01 -9.16 16.63
N SER A 194 7.07 -9.25 15.30
CA SER A 194 6.95 -8.07 14.43
C SER A 194 5.59 -7.41 14.55
N ILE A 195 4.51 -8.19 14.68
CA ILE A 195 3.15 -7.68 14.92
C ILE A 195 3.03 -7.04 16.31
N TYR A 196 3.67 -7.62 17.34
CA TYR A 196 3.72 -7.00 18.67
C TYR A 196 4.45 -5.66 18.67
N VAL A 197 5.59 -5.57 17.97
CA VAL A 197 6.32 -4.29 17.83
C VAL A 197 5.47 -3.28 17.08
N MET A 198 4.76 -3.70 16.03
CA MET A 198 3.82 -2.83 15.31
C MET A 198 2.74 -2.27 16.24
N LEU A 199 2.16 -3.11 17.12
CA LEU A 199 1.20 -2.63 18.12
C LEU A 199 1.79 -1.49 18.96
N LYS A 200 3.03 -1.66 19.44
CA LYS A 200 3.69 -0.63 20.27
C LYS A 200 3.94 0.68 19.51
N VAL A 201 4.22 0.60 18.22
CA VAL A 201 4.35 1.81 17.38
C VAL A 201 2.99 2.48 17.17
N LEU A 202 1.94 1.71 16.89
CA LEU A 202 0.58 2.25 16.72
C LEU A 202 0.04 2.88 18.02
N GLU A 203 0.23 2.23 19.16
CA GLU A 203 -0.08 2.80 20.48
C GLU A 203 0.66 4.13 20.69
N TRP A 204 1.96 4.18 20.37
CA TRP A 204 2.75 5.40 20.45
C TRP A 204 2.23 6.51 19.54
N ILE A 205 1.83 6.21 18.30
CA ILE A 205 1.23 7.19 17.38
C ILE A 205 -0.06 7.75 18.00
N THR A 206 -0.93 6.89 18.52
CA THR A 206 -2.17 7.29 19.17
C THR A 206 -1.90 8.21 20.38
N ASP A 207 -1.00 7.80 21.27
CA ASP A 207 -0.63 8.54 22.49
C ASP A 207 0.06 9.87 22.18
N SER A 208 0.73 9.96 21.03
CA SER A 208 1.39 11.17 20.54
C SER A 208 0.43 12.21 19.93
N GLY A 209 -0.87 11.92 19.85
CA GLY A 209 -1.90 12.80 19.31
C GLY A 209 -2.39 12.43 17.89
N GLY A 210 -2.13 11.19 17.46
CA GLY A 210 -2.65 10.65 16.20
C GLY A 210 -1.93 11.14 14.95
N LEU A 211 -2.48 10.80 13.77
CA LEU A 211 -1.84 11.07 12.49
C LEU A 211 -1.75 12.56 12.15
N GLU A 212 -2.70 13.38 12.54
CA GLU A 212 -2.63 14.83 12.30
C GLU A 212 -1.41 15.45 12.99
N LYS A 213 -1.14 15.05 14.24
CA LYS A 213 0.04 15.49 14.97
C LYS A 213 1.34 15.00 14.32
N ILE A 214 1.41 13.71 13.97
CA ILE A 214 2.56 13.12 13.26
C ILE A 214 2.81 13.84 11.94
N GLN A 215 1.77 14.10 11.16
CA GLN A 215 1.86 14.85 9.89
C GLN A 215 2.41 16.26 10.10
N SER A 216 1.91 16.97 11.10
CA SER A 216 2.37 18.34 11.44
C SER A 216 3.87 18.32 11.79
N ASP A 217 4.30 17.39 12.64
CA ASP A 217 5.70 17.23 13.04
C ASP A 217 6.59 16.86 11.85
N ASN A 218 6.12 16.01 10.95
CA ASN A 218 6.85 15.66 9.73
C ASN A 218 7.01 16.86 8.79
N VAL A 219 6.00 17.70 8.66
CA VAL A 219 6.09 18.96 7.88
C VAL A 219 7.15 19.90 8.47
N ILE A 220 7.21 20.04 9.80
CA ILE A 220 8.21 20.87 10.49
C ILE A 220 9.62 20.33 10.23
N LYS A 221 9.82 19.00 10.38
CA LYS A 221 11.10 18.33 10.11
C LYS A 221 11.56 18.54 8.67
N ALA A 222 10.65 18.31 7.70
CA ALA A 222 10.95 18.50 6.28
C ALA A 222 11.34 19.95 5.96
N LYS A 223 10.56 20.94 6.43
CA LYS A 223 10.89 22.35 6.27
C LYS A 223 12.24 22.75 6.88
N SER A 224 12.64 22.09 7.95
CA SER A 224 13.95 22.34 8.58
C SER A 224 15.10 21.77 7.75
N LEU A 225 14.87 20.65 7.05
CA LEU A 225 15.89 19.95 6.24
C LEU A 225 16.06 20.56 4.86
N TYR A 226 14.96 20.97 4.21
CA TYR A 226 14.95 21.47 2.83
C TYR A 226 14.96 23.01 2.74
N LYS A 227 15.59 23.68 3.67
CA LYS A 227 15.77 25.16 3.68
C LYS A 227 16.79 25.64 2.67
#